data_2094c6671d32339b14dcf6ed5c463405
#
_entry.id   2094c6671d32339b14dcf6ed5c463405
#
_cell.length_a   1.000
_cell.length_b   1.000
_cell.length_c   1.000
_cell.angle_alpha   90.00
_cell.angle_beta   90.00
_cell.angle_gamma   90.00
#
_symmetry.space_group_name_H-M   'P 1'
#
loop_
_entity.id
_entity.type
_entity.pdbx_description
1 polymer ?
#
loop_
_entity_poly.entity_id
_entity_poly.type
_entity_poly.pdbx_seq_one_letter_code
_entity_poly.pdbx_strand_id
1 'polypeptide(L)'
;MQYINQSLVSEIRQKFCNVNTCPISGDRIFFENAGGALTLKSALETTTKFASIPDNQGRDNAASKALNDVIKNAKSDLSALFNTQSGEFFMGESGTELLFRLIRNAVLASPSGGSIVGTSLEHPASRSAAKKWSNEMEYTYLSVPHCVKTGTVDPKNYASKISDTTRVVTIVHASPVTGMGTKIKEISKIVRQKAPLAFIIVDGIQHAAHGGIDIESYDIDGYVISPYKMFSRHGFGIAWVSDRLRTAPHEKLDGGPSDNWELGTRDTGAYATMSDVKEYMCWLGKEFTKNNDSREQIKAAGVAIQDYERKMTDTLLHGLDNLKGLADFEDVEIIGGLNNSSREGLVSFRIKDYPSEKIVRYLNNQGIRTHTRKCDHYSENILKPLGWDDCVRVSICHYNTLSEIKKFLSCMAAFRDK
;
A
#
# COMPACT_ATOMS: atom_id res chain seq x y z
N MET A 1 -6.50 23.17 13.24
CA MET A 1 -5.75 22.31 12.31
C MET A 1 -6.03 22.82 10.90
N GLN A 2 -5.00 22.95 10.10
CA GLN A 2 -5.14 23.33 8.69
C GLN A 2 -5.46 22.05 7.91
N TYR A 3 -6.55 22.06 7.13
CA TYR A 3 -6.99 20.90 6.36
C TYR A 3 -6.70 21.10 4.87
N ILE A 4 -6.58 20.02 4.10
CA ILE A 4 -6.56 20.11 2.64
C ILE A 4 -7.89 20.77 2.19
N ASN A 5 -7.80 22.01 1.74
CA ASN A 5 -8.93 22.78 1.24
C ASN A 5 -9.04 22.68 -0.29
N GLN A 6 -10.10 23.24 -0.87
CA GLN A 6 -10.38 23.14 -2.31
C GLN A 6 -9.28 23.79 -3.19
N SER A 7 -8.64 24.88 -2.73
CA SER A 7 -7.51 25.50 -3.47
C SER A 7 -6.33 24.54 -3.51
N LEU A 8 -5.93 23.99 -2.37
CA LEU A 8 -4.82 23.03 -2.28
C LEU A 8 -5.10 21.75 -3.06
N VAL A 9 -6.33 21.24 -3.06
CA VAL A 9 -6.72 20.10 -3.92
C VAL A 9 -6.47 20.43 -5.39
N SER A 10 -6.80 21.66 -5.84
CA SER A 10 -6.55 22.07 -7.24
C SER A 10 -5.05 22.08 -7.56
N GLU A 11 -4.20 22.55 -6.65
CA GLU A 11 -2.74 22.53 -6.81
C GLU A 11 -2.18 21.09 -6.78
N ILE A 12 -2.66 20.24 -5.87
CA ILE A 12 -2.35 18.80 -5.83
C ILE A 12 -2.64 18.17 -7.19
N ARG A 13 -3.85 18.37 -7.73
CA ARG A 13 -4.29 17.79 -9.02
C ARG A 13 -3.39 18.18 -10.18
N GLN A 14 -2.84 19.41 -10.18
CA GLN A 14 -1.92 19.86 -11.21
C GLN A 14 -0.60 19.10 -11.23
N LYS A 15 -0.20 18.47 -10.14
CA LYS A 15 1.03 17.67 -10.05
C LYS A 15 0.90 16.26 -10.60
N PHE A 16 -0.33 15.76 -10.81
CA PHE A 16 -0.57 14.40 -11.28
C PHE A 16 -0.90 14.34 -12.77
N CYS A 17 -0.53 13.22 -13.39
CA CYS A 17 -0.89 12.92 -14.77
C CYS A 17 -2.34 12.46 -14.87
N ASN A 18 -3.01 12.80 -15.95
CA ASN A 18 -4.30 12.22 -16.36
C ASN A 18 -5.37 12.23 -15.26
N VAL A 19 -5.48 13.28 -14.46
CA VAL A 19 -6.38 13.35 -13.29
C VAL A 19 -7.85 13.21 -13.71
N ASN A 20 -8.26 13.94 -14.75
CA ASN A 20 -9.66 13.97 -15.22
C ASN A 20 -9.88 13.05 -16.42
N THR A 21 -8.84 12.78 -17.21
CA THR A 21 -8.97 12.14 -18.53
C THR A 21 -8.08 10.91 -18.60
N CYS A 22 -8.65 9.80 -19.04
CA CYS A 22 -7.89 8.62 -19.41
C CYS A 22 -7.44 8.74 -20.88
N PRO A 23 -6.17 8.53 -21.23
CA PRO A 23 -5.70 8.60 -22.61
C PRO A 23 -6.39 7.61 -23.57
N ILE A 24 -6.98 6.54 -23.02
CA ILE A 24 -7.62 5.47 -23.82
C ILE A 24 -9.14 5.65 -23.86
N SER A 25 -9.78 6.00 -22.74
CA SER A 25 -11.25 5.96 -22.59
C SER A 25 -11.90 7.34 -22.41
N GLY A 26 -11.13 8.44 -22.48
CA GLY A 26 -11.66 9.80 -22.32
C GLY A 26 -11.89 10.21 -20.86
N ASP A 27 -12.76 11.19 -20.64
CA ASP A 27 -12.99 11.78 -19.33
C ASP A 27 -13.57 10.78 -18.33
N ARG A 28 -13.03 10.81 -17.09
CA ARG A 28 -13.48 9.92 -16.03
C ARG A 28 -13.17 10.48 -14.64
N ILE A 29 -13.97 10.11 -13.66
CA ILE A 29 -13.65 10.17 -12.23
C ILE A 29 -12.91 8.87 -11.89
N PHE A 30 -11.75 8.98 -11.22
CA PHE A 30 -10.91 7.81 -10.91
C PHE A 30 -11.02 7.41 -9.44
N PHE A 31 -11.81 6.37 -9.16
CA PHE A 31 -11.99 5.76 -7.85
C PHE A 31 -11.47 4.32 -7.80
N GLU A 32 -10.37 4.05 -8.52
CA GLU A 32 -9.72 2.73 -8.55
C GLU A 32 -8.29 2.77 -8.02
N ASN A 33 -8.01 3.70 -7.10
CA ASN A 33 -6.67 3.97 -6.57
C ASN A 33 -6.03 2.77 -5.85
N ALA A 34 -6.81 1.87 -5.27
CA ALA A 34 -6.29 0.63 -4.68
C ALA A 34 -5.74 -0.36 -5.72
N GLY A 35 -6.06 -0.20 -7.00
CA GLY A 35 -5.46 -0.91 -8.12
C GLY A 35 -4.13 -0.30 -8.57
N GLY A 36 -3.98 1.01 -8.43
CA GLY A 36 -2.81 1.81 -8.77
C GLY A 36 -3.15 3.29 -8.67
N ALA A 37 -2.30 4.10 -8.04
CA ALA A 37 -2.49 5.54 -7.90
C ALA A 37 -2.12 6.28 -9.19
N LEU A 38 -2.54 7.54 -9.30
CA LEU A 38 -2.08 8.40 -10.40
C LEU A 38 -0.59 8.70 -10.23
N THR A 39 0.11 8.83 -11.37
CA THR A 39 1.54 9.11 -11.40
C THR A 39 1.80 10.61 -11.32
N LEU A 40 2.79 11.02 -10.53
CA LEU A 40 3.30 12.39 -10.53
C LEU A 40 3.90 12.76 -11.90
N LYS A 41 3.69 13.99 -12.34
CA LYS A 41 4.29 14.50 -13.59
C LYS A 41 5.82 14.50 -13.51
N SER A 42 6.38 14.90 -12.36
CA SER A 42 7.82 14.83 -12.11
C SER A 42 8.37 13.40 -12.25
N ALA A 43 7.68 12.40 -11.72
CA ALA A 43 8.11 11.00 -11.86
C ALA A 43 8.09 10.53 -13.33
N LEU A 44 7.13 11.00 -14.15
CA LEU A 44 7.11 10.72 -15.58
C LEU A 44 8.27 11.41 -16.31
N GLU A 45 8.53 12.67 -16.02
CA GLU A 45 9.65 13.46 -16.58
C GLU A 45 11.00 12.82 -16.21
N THR A 46 11.19 12.47 -14.95
CA THR A 46 12.37 11.75 -14.44
C THR A 46 12.54 10.41 -15.16
N THR A 47 11.47 9.63 -15.31
CA THR A 47 11.51 8.37 -16.05
C THR A 47 12.00 8.58 -17.48
N THR A 48 11.45 9.57 -18.19
CA THR A 48 11.82 9.88 -19.57
C THR A 48 13.28 10.31 -19.68
N LYS A 49 13.75 11.15 -18.74
CA LYS A 49 15.14 11.58 -18.66
C LYS A 49 16.10 10.41 -18.52
N PHE A 50 15.87 9.52 -17.55
CA PHE A 50 16.79 8.41 -17.29
C PHE A 50 16.69 7.30 -18.35
N ALA A 51 15.55 7.09 -18.98
CA ALA A 51 15.41 6.14 -20.08
C ALA A 51 16.26 6.46 -21.31
N SER A 52 16.71 7.72 -21.45
CA SER A 52 17.60 8.15 -22.53
C SER A 52 19.10 7.99 -22.23
N ILE A 53 19.47 7.57 -21.02
CA ILE A 53 20.86 7.44 -20.58
C ILE A 53 21.29 5.97 -20.69
N PRO A 54 22.22 5.62 -21.61
CA PRO A 54 22.62 4.23 -21.83
C PRO A 54 23.68 3.73 -20.83
N ASP A 55 24.20 4.61 -19.98
CA ASP A 55 25.28 4.26 -19.07
C ASP A 55 24.84 3.32 -17.96
N ASN A 56 25.72 2.39 -17.59
CA ASN A 56 25.53 1.50 -16.44
C ASN A 56 26.26 2.05 -15.21
N GLN A 57 25.71 1.77 -14.05
CA GLN A 57 26.37 2.04 -12.77
C GLN A 57 27.72 1.28 -12.68
N GLY A 58 28.64 1.80 -11.88
CA GLY A 58 29.90 1.12 -11.55
C GLY A 58 30.95 1.14 -12.67
N ARG A 59 30.82 1.99 -13.70
CA ARG A 59 31.86 2.23 -14.71
C ARG A 59 32.73 3.42 -14.32
N ASP A 60 33.94 3.46 -14.84
CA ASP A 60 34.90 4.53 -14.51
C ASP A 60 34.79 5.73 -15.47
N ASN A 61 33.61 6.30 -15.51
CA ASN A 61 33.32 7.55 -16.23
C ASN A 61 32.39 8.46 -15.41
N ALA A 62 32.29 9.72 -15.81
CA ALA A 62 31.52 10.75 -15.08
C ALA A 62 30.01 10.42 -15.04
N ALA A 63 29.44 9.91 -16.12
CA ALA A 63 28.03 9.57 -16.19
C ALA A 63 27.69 8.44 -15.21
N SER A 64 28.45 7.35 -15.21
CA SER A 64 28.25 6.23 -14.29
C SER A 64 28.41 6.64 -12.81
N LYS A 65 29.35 7.52 -12.50
CA LYS A 65 29.52 8.08 -11.15
C LYS A 65 28.30 8.88 -10.74
N ALA A 66 27.78 9.73 -11.63
CA ALA A 66 26.53 10.49 -11.40
C ALA A 66 25.31 9.60 -11.17
N LEU A 67 25.20 8.45 -11.89
CA LEU A 67 24.11 7.49 -11.67
C LEU A 67 24.20 6.84 -10.27
N ASN A 68 25.40 6.53 -9.78
CA ASN A 68 25.58 6.05 -8.42
C ASN A 68 25.15 7.07 -7.37
N ASP A 69 25.47 8.35 -7.59
CA ASP A 69 25.04 9.43 -6.71
C ASP A 69 23.51 9.57 -6.69
N VAL A 70 22.83 9.44 -7.83
CA VAL A 70 21.36 9.42 -7.93
C VAL A 70 20.79 8.28 -7.09
N ILE A 71 21.31 7.06 -7.20
CA ILE A 71 20.84 5.91 -6.42
C ILE A 71 21.07 6.14 -4.92
N LYS A 72 22.25 6.62 -4.54
CA LYS A 72 22.59 6.93 -3.15
C LYS A 72 21.65 7.98 -2.56
N ASN A 73 21.40 9.06 -3.29
CA ASN A 73 20.46 10.11 -2.86
C ASN A 73 19.03 9.58 -2.72
N ALA A 74 18.56 8.78 -3.69
CA ALA A 74 17.23 8.17 -3.62
C ALA A 74 17.08 7.20 -2.44
N LYS A 75 18.12 6.44 -2.08
CA LYS A 75 18.10 5.60 -0.85
C LYS A 75 18.03 6.46 0.41
N SER A 76 18.71 7.61 0.45
CA SER A 76 18.57 8.57 1.55
C SER A 76 17.16 9.19 1.62
N ASP A 77 16.57 9.52 0.47
CA ASP A 77 15.19 10.02 0.39
C ASP A 77 14.17 8.95 0.83
N LEU A 78 14.41 7.69 0.49
CA LEU A 78 13.61 6.56 0.99
C LEU A 78 13.73 6.41 2.51
N SER A 79 14.92 6.62 3.08
CA SER A 79 15.09 6.62 4.55
C SER A 79 14.25 7.70 5.22
N ALA A 80 14.16 8.88 4.63
CA ALA A 80 13.28 9.95 5.11
C ALA A 80 11.78 9.60 4.92
N LEU A 81 11.39 9.04 3.77
CA LEU A 81 10.01 8.65 3.48
C LEU A 81 9.50 7.57 4.46
N PHE A 82 10.35 6.60 4.78
CA PHE A 82 9.99 5.44 5.60
C PHE A 82 10.32 5.63 7.08
N ASN A 83 10.93 6.73 7.47
CA ASN A 83 11.45 7.00 8.81
C ASN A 83 12.31 5.86 9.34
N THR A 84 13.51 5.71 8.80
CA THR A 84 14.50 4.73 9.28
C THR A 84 15.90 5.30 9.20
N GLN A 85 16.74 4.95 10.17
CA GLN A 85 18.16 5.34 10.24
C GLN A 85 19.09 4.15 9.96
N SER A 86 18.55 2.93 9.82
CA SER A 86 19.29 1.70 9.66
C SER A 86 18.67 0.80 8.60
N GLY A 87 19.30 -0.33 8.32
CA GLY A 87 18.84 -1.25 7.30
C GLY A 87 19.20 -0.82 5.88
N GLU A 88 18.65 -1.51 4.90
CA GLU A 88 18.99 -1.31 3.48
C GLU A 88 17.74 -1.30 2.62
N PHE A 89 17.72 -0.37 1.64
CA PHE A 89 16.72 -0.34 0.57
C PHE A 89 17.27 -0.99 -0.69
N PHE A 90 16.43 -1.79 -1.33
CA PHE A 90 16.75 -2.36 -2.64
C PHE A 90 15.50 -2.51 -3.50
N MET A 91 15.72 -2.64 -4.81
CA MET A 91 14.65 -2.81 -5.79
C MET A 91 14.53 -4.25 -6.28
N GLY A 92 13.29 -4.65 -6.60
CA GLY A 92 12.97 -5.89 -7.28
C GLY A 92 11.97 -5.65 -8.41
N GLU A 93 11.50 -6.73 -9.04
CA GLU A 93 10.60 -6.68 -10.20
C GLU A 93 9.20 -6.18 -9.83
N SER A 94 8.76 -6.44 -8.60
CA SER A 94 7.45 -6.03 -8.09
C SER A 94 7.38 -6.21 -6.58
N GLY A 95 6.39 -5.58 -5.92
CA GLY A 95 6.13 -5.85 -4.50
C GLY A 95 5.79 -7.33 -4.24
N THR A 96 5.10 -8.00 -5.15
CA THR A 96 4.82 -9.44 -5.04
C THR A 96 6.10 -10.28 -5.02
N GLU A 97 7.01 -10.04 -5.96
CA GLU A 97 8.31 -10.74 -6.02
C GLU A 97 9.11 -10.50 -4.74
N LEU A 98 9.17 -9.26 -4.27
CA LEU A 98 9.89 -8.89 -3.06
C LEU A 98 9.30 -9.54 -1.80
N LEU A 99 7.97 -9.63 -1.65
CA LEU A 99 7.35 -10.35 -0.55
C LEU A 99 7.72 -11.86 -0.56
N PHE A 100 7.69 -12.49 -1.74
CA PHE A 100 8.15 -13.88 -1.87
C PHE A 100 9.62 -14.03 -1.47
N ARG A 101 10.49 -13.11 -1.89
CA ARG A 101 11.91 -13.11 -1.59
C ARG A 101 12.17 -12.90 -0.10
N LEU A 102 11.58 -11.90 0.53
CA LEU A 102 11.81 -11.62 1.95
C LEU A 102 11.30 -12.74 2.86
N ILE A 103 10.10 -13.27 2.58
CA ILE A 103 9.53 -14.38 3.36
C ILE A 103 10.40 -15.63 3.23
N ARG A 104 10.85 -15.98 2.01
CA ARG A 104 11.78 -17.09 1.78
C ARG A 104 13.05 -16.92 2.59
N ASN A 105 13.70 -15.75 2.49
CA ASN A 105 14.99 -15.52 3.10
C ASN A 105 14.90 -15.49 4.62
N ALA A 106 13.80 -14.96 5.18
CA ALA A 106 13.50 -15.03 6.60
C ALA A 106 13.34 -16.49 7.08
N VAL A 107 12.69 -17.34 6.28
CA VAL A 107 12.54 -18.78 6.57
C VAL A 107 13.90 -19.49 6.53
N LEU A 108 14.71 -19.24 5.48
CA LEU A 108 16.02 -19.86 5.32
C LEU A 108 17.03 -19.43 6.41
N ALA A 109 16.86 -18.24 6.98
CA ALA A 109 17.66 -17.74 8.12
C ALA A 109 17.19 -18.27 9.47
N SER A 110 16.07 -18.97 9.51
CA SER A 110 15.47 -19.46 10.76
C SER A 110 15.81 -20.93 11.01
N PRO A 111 15.86 -21.38 12.27
CA PRO A 111 16.00 -22.83 12.59
C PRO A 111 14.87 -23.64 11.97
N SER A 112 15.17 -24.92 11.66
CA SER A 112 14.17 -25.88 11.17
C SER A 112 13.02 -26.08 12.16
N GLY A 113 11.83 -26.34 11.63
CA GLY A 113 10.60 -26.51 12.41
C GLY A 113 10.06 -25.21 13.01
N GLY A 114 8.77 -25.22 13.33
CA GLY A 114 8.09 -24.06 13.91
C GLY A 114 6.92 -23.57 13.04
N SER A 115 6.63 -22.29 13.10
CA SER A 115 5.48 -21.73 12.38
C SER A 115 5.77 -20.43 11.65
N ILE A 116 5.00 -20.21 10.58
CA ILE A 116 4.79 -18.92 9.94
C ILE A 116 3.39 -18.43 10.32
N VAL A 117 3.27 -17.22 10.86
CA VAL A 117 1.98 -16.65 11.28
C VAL A 117 1.64 -15.47 10.37
N GLY A 118 0.49 -15.53 9.71
CA GLY A 118 -0.06 -14.42 8.92
C GLY A 118 -1.50 -14.15 9.30
N THR A 119 -2.22 -13.34 8.52
CA THR A 119 -3.64 -13.07 8.75
C THR A 119 -4.51 -13.46 7.57
N SER A 120 -5.82 -13.56 7.83
CA SER A 120 -6.80 -13.69 6.77
C SER A 120 -6.98 -12.41 5.93
N LEU A 121 -6.40 -11.27 6.32
CA LEU A 121 -6.40 -10.02 5.53
C LEU A 121 -5.25 -9.94 4.51
N GLU A 122 -4.22 -10.82 4.62
CA GLU A 122 -3.05 -10.78 3.75
C GLU A 122 -3.41 -10.83 2.26
N HIS A 123 -2.69 -10.04 1.48
CA HIS A 123 -2.71 -10.16 0.01
C HIS A 123 -2.20 -11.56 -0.41
N PRO A 124 -2.67 -12.12 -1.55
CA PRO A 124 -2.18 -13.41 -2.05
C PRO A 124 -0.66 -13.55 -2.14
N ALA A 125 0.07 -12.45 -2.38
CA ALA A 125 1.53 -12.47 -2.40
C ALA A 125 2.12 -13.01 -1.09
N SER A 126 1.75 -12.42 0.06
CA SER A 126 2.23 -12.85 1.38
C SER A 126 1.68 -14.24 1.75
N ARG A 127 0.38 -14.48 1.53
CA ARG A 127 -0.24 -15.79 1.84
C ARG A 127 0.38 -16.94 1.05
N SER A 128 0.59 -16.75 -0.25
CA SER A 128 1.15 -17.79 -1.11
C SER A 128 2.62 -18.05 -0.78
N ALA A 129 3.39 -17.01 -0.53
CA ALA A 129 4.79 -17.15 -0.11
C ALA A 129 4.87 -17.89 1.23
N ALA A 130 4.09 -17.46 2.24
CA ALA A 130 4.07 -18.09 3.55
C ALA A 130 3.68 -19.58 3.47
N LYS A 131 2.61 -19.92 2.73
CA LYS A 131 2.17 -21.31 2.55
C LYS A 131 3.21 -22.14 1.80
N LYS A 132 3.78 -21.61 0.69
CA LYS A 132 4.82 -22.30 -0.06
C LYS A 132 6.00 -22.67 0.84
N TRP A 133 6.56 -21.67 1.52
CA TRP A 133 7.75 -21.90 2.33
C TRP A 133 7.49 -22.65 3.63
N SER A 134 6.26 -22.62 4.16
CA SER A 134 5.85 -23.53 5.23
C SER A 134 5.93 -24.99 4.78
N ASN A 135 5.40 -25.29 3.59
CA ASN A 135 5.41 -26.65 3.06
C ASN A 135 6.83 -27.14 2.72
N GLU A 136 7.67 -26.29 2.12
CA GLU A 136 9.05 -26.64 1.72
C GLU A 136 9.98 -26.89 2.91
N MET A 137 9.72 -26.24 4.05
CA MET A 137 10.60 -26.26 5.23
C MET A 137 9.96 -26.95 6.43
N GLU A 138 8.85 -27.68 6.22
CA GLU A 138 8.12 -28.40 7.27
C GLU A 138 7.65 -27.50 8.43
N TYR A 139 7.30 -26.24 8.13
CA TYR A 139 6.71 -25.33 9.09
C TYR A 139 5.19 -25.39 9.05
N THR A 140 4.54 -25.04 10.15
CA THR A 140 3.07 -24.88 10.18
C THR A 140 2.69 -23.46 9.80
N TYR A 141 1.85 -23.28 8.76
CA TYR A 141 1.24 -21.98 8.49
C TYR A 141 0.00 -21.77 9.36
N LEU A 142 0.02 -20.70 10.15
CA LEU A 142 -1.09 -20.31 11.03
C LEU A 142 -1.67 -18.97 10.56
N SER A 143 -2.99 -18.94 10.36
CA SER A 143 -3.68 -17.70 9.98
C SER A 143 -4.48 -17.14 11.15
N VAL A 144 -4.25 -15.87 11.48
CA VAL A 144 -5.05 -15.11 12.45
C VAL A 144 -6.31 -14.61 11.74
N PRO A 145 -7.51 -14.99 12.18
CA PRO A 145 -8.74 -14.56 11.53
C PRO A 145 -9.01 -13.07 11.78
N HIS A 146 -9.51 -12.37 10.77
CA HIS A 146 -10.05 -11.03 10.95
C HIS A 146 -11.46 -11.08 11.53
N CYS A 147 -11.88 -10.01 12.16
CA CYS A 147 -13.26 -9.81 12.55
C CYS A 147 -14.08 -9.43 11.30
N VAL A 148 -14.97 -10.31 10.88
CA VAL A 148 -15.84 -10.10 9.69
C VAL A 148 -16.62 -8.79 9.80
N LYS A 149 -17.09 -8.43 11.00
CA LYS A 149 -17.89 -7.24 11.25
C LYS A 149 -17.10 -5.94 11.11
N THR A 150 -15.83 -5.92 11.56
CA THR A 150 -14.99 -4.71 11.53
C THR A 150 -13.99 -4.69 10.38
N GLY A 151 -13.78 -5.82 9.68
CA GLY A 151 -12.78 -5.93 8.62
C GLY A 151 -11.34 -5.79 9.11
N THR A 152 -11.09 -5.88 10.44
CA THR A 152 -9.78 -5.69 11.08
C THR A 152 -9.32 -6.94 11.79
N VAL A 153 -8.03 -7.01 12.11
CA VAL A 153 -7.46 -8.01 13.03
C VAL A 153 -7.12 -7.33 14.36
N ASP A 154 -7.67 -7.86 15.46
CA ASP A 154 -7.27 -7.44 16.79
C ASP A 154 -5.83 -7.93 17.07
N PRO A 155 -4.88 -7.06 17.46
CA PRO A 155 -3.53 -7.46 17.82
C PRO A 155 -3.47 -8.61 18.84
N LYS A 156 -4.41 -8.66 19.79
CA LYS A 156 -4.50 -9.74 20.78
C LYS A 156 -4.70 -11.13 20.18
N ASN A 157 -5.32 -11.21 19.00
CA ASN A 157 -5.52 -12.48 18.31
C ASN A 157 -4.21 -13.09 17.82
N TYR A 158 -3.19 -12.28 17.53
CA TYR A 158 -1.85 -12.78 17.24
C TYR A 158 -1.25 -13.52 18.44
N ALA A 159 -1.50 -13.04 19.68
CA ALA A 159 -0.97 -13.66 20.87
C ALA A 159 -1.37 -15.14 21.06
N SER A 160 -2.51 -15.55 20.52
CA SER A 160 -2.98 -16.94 20.55
C SER A 160 -2.32 -17.87 19.52
N LYS A 161 -1.68 -17.29 18.49
CA LYS A 161 -1.05 -18.04 17.39
C LYS A 161 0.47 -18.01 17.44
N ILE A 162 1.06 -17.08 18.21
CA ILE A 162 2.50 -16.93 18.36
C ILE A 162 3.01 -17.73 19.55
N SER A 163 4.04 -18.53 19.32
CA SER A 163 4.82 -19.26 20.31
C SER A 163 6.32 -18.94 20.16
N ASP A 164 7.15 -19.43 21.03
CA ASP A 164 8.62 -19.36 20.96
C ASP A 164 9.20 -20.05 19.72
N THR A 165 8.43 -20.98 19.12
CA THR A 165 8.79 -21.64 17.84
C THR A 165 8.29 -20.90 16.61
N THR A 166 7.63 -19.76 16.74
CA THR A 166 7.28 -18.92 15.58
C THR A 166 8.54 -18.33 14.96
N ARG A 167 8.70 -18.48 13.64
CA ARG A 167 9.90 -18.09 12.89
C ARG A 167 9.69 -16.85 12.02
N VAL A 168 8.54 -16.74 11.39
CA VAL A 168 8.19 -15.61 10.53
C VAL A 168 6.77 -15.16 10.83
N VAL A 169 6.57 -13.85 10.87
CA VAL A 169 5.24 -13.22 10.96
C VAL A 169 5.05 -12.29 9.77
N THR A 170 3.96 -12.45 9.04
CA THR A 170 3.56 -11.53 7.97
C THR A 170 2.44 -10.62 8.45
N ILE A 171 2.49 -9.35 8.08
CA ILE A 171 1.49 -8.33 8.44
C ILE A 171 1.17 -7.50 7.22
N VAL A 172 -0.09 -7.47 6.78
CA VAL A 172 -0.54 -6.47 5.82
C VAL A 172 -0.78 -5.14 6.54
N HIS A 173 -0.19 -4.04 6.06
CA HIS A 173 -0.34 -2.73 6.70
C HIS A 173 -1.76 -2.17 6.51
N ALA A 174 -2.30 -2.26 5.29
CA ALA A 174 -3.70 -1.99 5.00
C ALA A 174 -4.24 -3.00 3.99
N SER A 175 -5.49 -3.43 4.18
CA SER A 175 -6.12 -4.39 3.28
C SER A 175 -6.64 -3.71 2.00
N PRO A 176 -6.27 -4.19 0.80
CA PRO A 176 -6.78 -3.64 -0.46
C PRO A 176 -8.24 -4.02 -0.74
N VAL A 177 -8.88 -4.76 0.14
CA VAL A 177 -10.28 -5.19 0.02
C VAL A 177 -11.15 -4.56 1.09
N THR A 178 -10.75 -4.62 2.37
CA THR A 178 -11.53 -4.01 3.46
C THR A 178 -11.27 -2.50 3.61
N GLY A 179 -10.10 -2.02 3.17
CA GLY A 179 -9.64 -0.65 3.39
C GLY A 179 -9.15 -0.38 4.81
N MET A 180 -9.04 -1.41 5.64
CA MET A 180 -8.67 -1.23 7.04
C MET A 180 -7.17 -1.34 7.25
N GLY A 181 -6.61 -0.34 7.94
CA GLY A 181 -5.25 -0.33 8.43
C GLY A 181 -5.04 -1.28 9.60
N THR A 182 -3.82 -1.76 9.75
CA THR A 182 -3.39 -2.70 10.79
C THR A 182 -2.46 -2.02 11.80
N LYS A 183 -2.62 -2.34 13.07
CA LYS A 183 -1.83 -1.79 14.18
C LYS A 183 -0.48 -2.49 14.31
N ILE A 184 0.45 -2.24 13.38
CA ILE A 184 1.74 -2.93 13.27
C ILE A 184 2.51 -2.88 14.59
N LYS A 185 2.65 -1.69 15.20
CA LYS A 185 3.40 -1.49 16.45
C LYS A 185 2.86 -2.33 17.63
N GLU A 186 1.54 -2.50 17.72
CA GLU A 186 0.95 -3.32 18.77
C GLU A 186 1.21 -4.82 18.50
N ILE A 187 1.14 -5.24 17.23
CA ILE A 187 1.40 -6.63 16.82
C ILE A 187 2.87 -6.97 16.99
N SER A 188 3.79 -6.14 16.52
CA SER A 188 5.23 -6.38 16.62
C SER A 188 5.66 -6.50 18.08
N LYS A 189 5.14 -5.66 18.99
CA LYS A 189 5.38 -5.77 20.43
C LYS A 189 4.97 -7.14 20.98
N ILE A 190 3.81 -7.68 20.56
CA ILE A 190 3.36 -9.02 20.97
C ILE A 190 4.31 -10.09 20.43
N VAL A 191 4.71 -9.96 19.16
CA VAL A 191 5.65 -10.90 18.52
C VAL A 191 6.98 -10.89 19.27
N ARG A 192 7.57 -9.71 19.52
CA ARG A 192 8.86 -9.60 20.22
C ARG A 192 8.82 -10.17 21.64
N GLN A 193 7.69 -10.06 22.34
CA GLN A 193 7.53 -10.63 23.67
C GLN A 193 7.48 -12.16 23.67
N LYS A 194 6.86 -12.78 22.65
CA LYS A 194 6.63 -14.23 22.62
C LYS A 194 7.62 -14.99 21.74
N ALA A 195 8.08 -14.37 20.67
CA ALA A 195 9.00 -14.91 19.67
C ALA A 195 10.03 -13.84 19.26
N PRO A 196 10.96 -13.44 20.16
CA PRO A 196 11.89 -12.33 19.90
C PRO A 196 12.78 -12.56 18.67
N LEU A 197 13.02 -13.80 18.29
CA LEU A 197 13.82 -14.17 17.13
C LEU A 197 13.01 -14.28 15.82
N ALA A 198 11.68 -14.23 15.86
CA ALA A 198 10.87 -14.27 14.65
C ALA A 198 11.15 -13.06 13.75
N PHE A 199 11.23 -13.28 12.45
CA PHE A 199 11.28 -12.20 11.47
C PHE A 199 9.87 -11.65 11.21
N ILE A 200 9.71 -10.33 11.16
CA ILE A 200 8.43 -9.66 10.89
C ILE A 200 8.52 -8.97 9.53
N ILE A 201 7.72 -9.44 8.56
CA ILE A 201 7.67 -8.92 7.20
C ILE A 201 6.34 -8.20 6.98
N VAL A 202 6.38 -6.94 6.59
CA VAL A 202 5.21 -6.09 6.38
C VAL A 202 4.96 -5.85 4.90
N ASP A 203 3.74 -6.16 4.47
CA ASP A 203 3.20 -5.74 3.18
C ASP A 203 2.60 -4.33 3.33
N GLY A 204 3.37 -3.30 2.97
CA GLY A 204 2.98 -1.90 3.01
C GLY A 204 2.37 -1.38 1.71
N ILE A 205 2.17 -2.24 0.71
CA ILE A 205 1.83 -1.87 -0.66
C ILE A 205 0.56 -1.01 -0.75
N GLN A 206 -0.47 -1.34 0.01
CA GLN A 206 -1.73 -0.59 -0.01
C GLN A 206 -1.65 0.69 0.82
N HIS A 207 -0.99 0.66 1.97
CA HIS A 207 -0.90 1.81 2.89
C HIS A 207 -0.05 2.96 2.34
N ALA A 208 0.96 2.68 1.53
CA ALA A 208 2.02 3.64 1.17
C ALA A 208 1.53 4.99 0.60
N ALA A 209 0.34 5.03 -0.04
CA ALA A 209 -0.27 6.26 -0.55
C ALA A 209 -1.19 6.98 0.45
N HIS A 210 -1.56 6.32 1.55
CA HIS A 210 -2.68 6.74 2.41
C HIS A 210 -2.23 7.27 3.78
N GLY A 211 -0.93 7.28 4.07
CA GLY A 211 -0.43 7.76 5.36
C GLY A 211 1.08 7.76 5.48
N GLY A 212 1.55 8.11 6.66
CA GLY A 212 2.97 8.10 6.99
C GLY A 212 3.46 6.69 7.31
N ILE A 213 4.62 6.32 6.76
CA ILE A 213 5.35 5.10 7.13
C ILE A 213 6.36 5.47 8.22
N ASP A 214 6.47 4.64 9.27
CA ASP A 214 7.32 4.92 10.44
C ASP A 214 8.01 3.63 10.92
N ILE A 215 8.95 3.15 10.09
CA ILE A 215 9.66 1.88 10.35
C ILE A 215 10.35 1.88 11.71
N GLU A 216 10.93 3.02 12.11
CA GLU A 216 11.63 3.14 13.40
C GLU A 216 10.75 2.76 14.59
N SER A 217 9.43 3.03 14.47
CA SER A 217 8.48 2.72 15.53
C SER A 217 7.90 1.32 15.48
N TYR A 218 8.10 0.58 14.37
CA TYR A 218 7.40 -0.70 14.15
C TYR A 218 8.13 -1.91 14.72
N ASP A 219 9.45 -1.85 14.90
CA ASP A 219 10.28 -2.99 15.32
C ASP A 219 10.08 -4.24 14.43
N ILE A 220 10.29 -4.07 13.12
CA ILE A 220 10.09 -5.06 12.07
C ILE A 220 11.39 -5.37 11.34
N ASP A 221 11.36 -6.39 10.46
CA ASP A 221 12.56 -6.82 9.72
C ASP A 221 12.48 -6.60 8.22
N GLY A 222 11.30 -6.50 7.67
CA GLY A 222 11.11 -6.21 6.24
C GLY A 222 9.85 -5.40 5.99
N TYR A 223 9.92 -4.46 5.03
CA TYR A 223 8.80 -3.65 4.59
C TYR A 223 8.82 -3.51 3.07
N VAL A 224 7.70 -3.80 2.41
CA VAL A 224 7.63 -3.82 0.94
C VAL A 224 6.55 -2.87 0.44
N ILE A 225 6.87 -2.10 -0.61
CA ILE A 225 5.91 -1.28 -1.35
C ILE A 225 5.96 -1.57 -2.86
N SER A 226 4.89 -1.17 -3.53
CA SER A 226 4.82 -1.07 -5.00
C SER A 226 4.68 0.40 -5.37
N PRO A 227 5.74 1.04 -5.91
CA PRO A 227 5.76 2.49 -6.14
C PRO A 227 4.64 3.04 -7.02
N TYR A 228 4.09 2.24 -7.94
CA TYR A 228 2.93 2.65 -8.76
C TYR A 228 1.65 2.89 -7.91
N LYS A 229 1.61 2.43 -6.66
CA LYS A 229 0.56 2.79 -5.69
C LYS A 229 0.95 3.98 -4.82
N MET A 230 2.21 4.41 -4.85
CA MET A 230 2.73 5.57 -4.13
C MET A 230 3.20 6.66 -5.12
N PHE A 231 2.34 6.98 -6.08
CA PHE A 231 2.46 8.12 -7.03
C PHE A 231 3.62 8.04 -8.03
N SER A 232 4.39 6.95 -8.06
CA SER A 232 5.42 6.69 -9.07
C SER A 232 4.85 5.81 -10.20
N ARG A 233 5.62 4.95 -10.82
CA ARG A 233 5.26 4.15 -11.98
C ARG A 233 5.30 2.65 -11.75
N HIS A 234 4.73 1.90 -12.67
CA HIS A 234 4.84 0.43 -12.72
C HIS A 234 6.27 -0.03 -13.06
N GLY A 235 6.53 -1.31 -12.92
CA GLY A 235 7.72 -2.00 -13.38
C GLY A 235 8.78 -2.25 -12.30
N PHE A 236 8.55 -1.88 -11.05
CA PHE A 236 9.44 -2.18 -9.94
C PHE A 236 8.72 -2.22 -8.59
N GLY A 237 9.34 -2.90 -7.64
CA GLY A 237 9.02 -2.88 -6.22
C GLY A 237 10.19 -2.36 -5.41
N ILE A 238 9.93 -1.92 -4.19
CA ILE A 238 10.95 -1.50 -3.23
C ILE A 238 10.76 -2.28 -1.94
N ALA A 239 11.86 -2.81 -1.40
CA ALA A 239 11.93 -3.39 -0.08
C ALA A 239 12.93 -2.64 0.79
N TRP A 240 12.58 -2.53 2.08
CA TRP A 240 13.52 -2.26 3.15
C TRP A 240 13.73 -3.53 3.96
N VAL A 241 14.98 -3.79 4.36
CA VAL A 241 15.35 -4.88 5.27
C VAL A 241 16.15 -4.34 6.44
N SER A 242 15.85 -4.85 7.64
CA SER A 242 16.60 -4.53 8.86
C SER A 242 18.04 -5.06 8.77
N ASP A 243 18.93 -4.52 9.60
CA ASP A 243 20.30 -5.05 9.69
C ASP A 243 20.33 -6.54 10.03
N ARG A 244 19.36 -7.03 10.78
CA ARG A 244 19.21 -8.44 11.11
C ARG A 244 18.80 -9.28 9.89
N LEU A 245 17.81 -8.86 9.11
CA LEU A 245 17.37 -9.58 7.92
C LEU A 245 18.38 -9.43 6.78
N ARG A 246 19.13 -8.32 6.71
CA ARG A 246 20.14 -8.08 5.69
C ARG A 246 21.22 -9.17 5.66
N THR A 247 21.53 -9.79 6.80
CA THR A 247 22.50 -10.89 6.90
C THR A 247 21.92 -12.27 6.58
N ALA A 248 20.61 -12.37 6.32
CA ALA A 248 19.99 -13.64 5.96
C ALA A 248 20.51 -14.19 4.62
N PRO A 249 20.48 -15.52 4.43
CA PRO A 249 20.78 -16.12 3.13
C PRO A 249 19.87 -15.55 2.02
N HIS A 250 20.47 -15.06 0.95
CA HIS A 250 19.76 -14.52 -0.21
C HIS A 250 20.53 -14.77 -1.50
N GLU A 251 19.86 -14.60 -2.63
CA GLU A 251 20.50 -14.69 -3.93
C GLU A 251 21.48 -13.55 -4.14
N LYS A 252 22.67 -13.88 -4.58
CA LYS A 252 23.74 -12.96 -4.97
C LYS A 252 24.58 -13.58 -6.07
N LEU A 253 25.31 -12.74 -6.79
CA LEU A 253 26.30 -13.22 -7.74
C LEU A 253 27.46 -13.86 -6.98
N ASP A 254 28.04 -14.94 -7.53
CA ASP A 254 29.19 -15.57 -6.96
C ASP A 254 30.39 -14.58 -6.89
N GLY A 255 31.04 -14.52 -5.73
CA GLY A 255 32.07 -13.51 -5.45
C GLY A 255 31.55 -12.07 -5.23
N GLY A 256 30.26 -11.82 -5.32
CA GLY A 256 29.67 -10.51 -5.06
C GLY A 256 29.60 -10.16 -3.56
N PRO A 257 29.34 -8.87 -3.21
CA PRO A 257 29.18 -8.44 -1.83
C PRO A 257 28.09 -9.23 -1.09
N SER A 258 28.37 -9.61 0.15
CA SER A 258 27.48 -10.47 0.94
C SER A 258 26.15 -9.81 1.33
N ASP A 259 26.07 -8.49 1.28
CA ASP A 259 24.93 -7.66 1.65
C ASP A 259 24.20 -7.04 0.44
N ASN A 260 24.58 -7.40 -0.77
CA ASN A 260 23.90 -6.92 -1.97
C ASN A 260 22.65 -7.75 -2.28
N TRP A 261 21.50 -7.17 -2.01
CA TRP A 261 20.18 -7.77 -2.27
C TRP A 261 19.64 -7.51 -3.69
N GLU A 262 20.30 -6.66 -4.46
CA GLU A 262 19.93 -6.40 -5.85
C GLU A 262 20.51 -7.44 -6.80
N LEU A 263 19.65 -8.02 -7.62
CA LEU A 263 20.07 -8.92 -8.70
C LEU A 263 20.05 -8.15 -10.03
N GLY A 264 21.22 -8.08 -10.66
CA GLY A 264 21.41 -7.39 -11.93
C GLY A 264 21.46 -5.86 -11.80
N THR A 265 21.61 -5.20 -12.94
CA THR A 265 21.61 -3.73 -13.05
C THR A 265 20.18 -3.23 -12.97
N ARG A 266 19.87 -2.41 -11.99
CA ARG A 266 18.54 -1.83 -11.82
C ARG A 266 18.41 -0.47 -12.50
N ASP A 267 17.20 -0.14 -12.87
CA ASP A 267 16.83 1.13 -13.48
C ASP A 267 17.09 2.30 -12.52
N THR A 268 18.10 3.12 -12.83
CA THR A 268 18.42 4.33 -12.04
C THR A 268 17.23 5.30 -12.03
N GLY A 269 16.46 5.39 -13.13
CA GLY A 269 15.26 6.20 -13.20
C GLY A 269 14.20 5.77 -12.19
N ALA A 270 14.08 4.47 -11.92
CA ALA A 270 13.16 3.97 -10.89
C ALA A 270 13.53 4.49 -9.50
N TYR A 271 14.82 4.49 -9.15
CA TYR A 271 15.31 5.11 -7.92
C TYR A 271 15.02 6.61 -7.89
N ALA A 272 15.36 7.33 -8.95
CA ALA A 272 15.17 8.77 -9.05
C ALA A 272 13.70 9.21 -8.89
N THR A 273 12.73 8.41 -9.38
CA THR A 273 11.29 8.72 -9.19
C THR A 273 10.85 8.68 -7.73
N MET A 274 11.56 7.99 -6.85
CA MET A 274 11.25 8.01 -5.42
C MET A 274 11.71 9.30 -4.74
N SER A 275 12.75 9.94 -5.25
CA SER A 275 13.09 11.31 -4.86
C SER A 275 12.00 12.30 -5.26
N ASP A 276 11.37 12.15 -6.43
CA ASP A 276 10.21 12.95 -6.82
C ASP A 276 9.03 12.76 -5.86
N VAL A 277 8.77 11.53 -5.43
CA VAL A 277 7.72 11.23 -4.43
C VAL A 277 8.04 11.91 -3.10
N LYS A 278 9.29 11.83 -2.63
CA LYS A 278 9.72 12.50 -1.39
C LYS A 278 9.57 14.02 -1.50
N GLU A 279 9.99 14.63 -2.61
CA GLU A 279 9.85 16.08 -2.83
C GLU A 279 8.36 16.48 -2.86
N TYR A 280 7.49 15.69 -3.49
CA TYR A 280 6.06 15.91 -3.45
C TYR A 280 5.50 15.87 -2.03
N MET A 281 5.88 14.89 -1.22
CA MET A 281 5.42 14.77 0.17
C MET A 281 5.95 15.94 1.02
N CYS A 282 7.19 16.38 0.81
CA CYS A 282 7.73 17.55 1.48
C CYS A 282 6.97 18.82 1.06
N TRP A 283 6.70 19.00 -0.24
CA TRP A 283 5.93 20.13 -0.74
C TRP A 283 4.54 20.18 -0.08
N LEU A 284 3.82 19.07 -0.04
CA LEU A 284 2.51 19.00 0.59
C LEU A 284 2.60 19.26 2.10
N GLY A 285 3.62 18.72 2.76
CA GLY A 285 3.80 18.88 4.19
C GLY A 285 4.08 20.32 4.64
N LYS A 286 4.75 21.12 3.81
CA LYS A 286 5.00 22.55 4.08
C LYS A 286 3.72 23.37 4.27
N GLU A 287 2.60 22.92 3.72
CA GLU A 287 1.29 23.54 3.94
C GLU A 287 0.76 23.32 5.36
N PHE A 288 1.31 22.36 6.11
CA PHE A 288 0.81 21.94 7.42
C PHE A 288 1.82 22.08 8.56
N THR A 289 3.11 22.29 8.25
CA THR A 289 4.16 22.54 9.25
C THR A 289 5.13 23.62 8.78
N LYS A 290 5.64 24.38 9.75
CA LYS A 290 6.72 25.34 9.52
C LYS A 290 8.12 24.71 9.70
N ASN A 291 8.18 23.45 10.07
CA ASN A 291 9.44 22.74 10.23
C ASN A 291 10.08 22.50 8.86
N ASN A 292 11.38 22.82 8.74
CA ASN A 292 12.15 22.63 7.51
C ASN A 292 12.73 21.22 7.37
N ASP A 293 12.62 20.40 8.41
CA ASP A 293 13.05 19.00 8.35
C ASP A 293 12.15 18.18 7.43
N SER A 294 12.76 17.46 6.48
CA SER A 294 12.03 16.66 5.49
C SER A 294 11.13 15.60 6.13
N ARG A 295 11.60 14.97 7.21
CA ARG A 295 10.80 13.94 7.89
C ARG A 295 9.56 14.52 8.54
N GLU A 296 9.67 15.69 9.20
CA GLU A 296 8.51 16.35 9.81
C GLU A 296 7.52 16.84 8.75
N GLN A 297 8.01 17.28 7.57
CA GLN A 297 7.15 17.64 6.44
C GLN A 297 6.41 16.41 5.89
N ILE A 298 7.10 15.29 5.66
CA ILE A 298 6.51 14.02 5.20
C ILE A 298 5.45 13.52 6.18
N LYS A 299 5.75 13.57 7.47
CA LYS A 299 4.80 13.21 8.54
C LYS A 299 3.54 14.10 8.51
N ALA A 300 3.72 15.41 8.37
CA ALA A 300 2.60 16.35 8.27
C ALA A 300 1.75 16.10 7.02
N ALA A 301 2.37 15.81 5.88
CA ALA A 301 1.67 15.39 4.66
C ALA A 301 0.87 14.12 4.87
N GLY A 302 1.47 13.09 5.47
CA GLY A 302 0.80 11.81 5.75
C GLY A 302 -0.45 11.98 6.63
N VAL A 303 -0.37 12.80 7.68
CA VAL A 303 -1.52 13.12 8.54
C VAL A 303 -2.61 13.87 7.74
N ALA A 304 -2.23 14.87 6.95
CA ALA A 304 -3.18 15.65 6.15
C ALA A 304 -3.89 14.79 5.09
N ILE A 305 -3.18 13.85 4.45
CA ILE A 305 -3.76 12.87 3.51
C ILE A 305 -4.78 12.00 4.24
N GLN A 306 -4.43 11.41 5.38
CA GLN A 306 -5.33 10.55 6.15
C GLN A 306 -6.61 11.29 6.58
N ASP A 307 -6.48 12.50 7.09
CA ASP A 307 -7.62 13.31 7.53
C ASP A 307 -8.53 13.69 6.36
N TYR A 308 -7.95 14.05 5.22
CA TYR A 308 -8.71 14.36 4.02
C TYR A 308 -9.44 13.15 3.47
N GLU A 309 -8.77 12.01 3.34
CA GLU A 309 -9.38 10.77 2.84
C GLU A 309 -10.44 10.23 3.78
N ARG A 310 -10.26 10.39 5.10
CA ARG A 310 -11.30 10.07 6.10
C ARG A 310 -12.56 10.89 5.85
N LYS A 311 -12.43 12.22 5.67
CA LYS A 311 -13.56 13.09 5.34
C LYS A 311 -14.25 12.65 4.05
N MET A 312 -13.49 12.25 3.04
CA MET A 312 -14.04 11.79 1.76
C MET A 312 -14.79 10.45 1.91
N THR A 313 -14.23 9.50 2.67
CA THR A 313 -14.90 8.23 2.94
C THR A 313 -16.12 8.41 3.84
N ASP A 314 -16.09 9.29 4.83
CA ASP A 314 -17.24 9.63 5.66
C ASP A 314 -18.37 10.24 4.80
N THR A 315 -18.02 11.13 3.88
CA THR A 315 -18.99 11.70 2.92
C THR A 315 -19.61 10.62 2.02
N LEU A 316 -18.80 9.68 1.55
CA LEU A 316 -19.29 8.56 0.73
C LEU A 316 -20.25 7.66 1.51
N LEU A 317 -19.99 7.45 2.80
CA LEU A 317 -20.79 6.60 3.68
C LEU A 317 -22.09 7.28 4.15
N HIS A 318 -22.01 8.53 4.57
CA HIS A 318 -23.08 9.24 5.25
C HIS A 318 -23.79 10.31 4.42
N GLY A 319 -23.31 10.53 3.19
CA GLY A 319 -23.89 11.54 2.30
C GLY A 319 -23.39 12.96 2.55
N LEU A 320 -23.91 13.90 1.79
CA LEU A 320 -23.60 15.31 1.88
C LEU A 320 -24.74 16.15 1.33
N ASP A 321 -25.08 17.21 2.02
CA ASP A 321 -26.24 18.07 1.71
C ASP A 321 -27.55 17.22 1.66
N ASN A 322 -28.25 17.20 0.54
CA ASN A 322 -29.46 16.41 0.32
C ASN A 322 -29.19 15.05 -0.37
N LEU A 323 -27.91 14.68 -0.57
CA LEU A 323 -27.55 13.40 -1.19
C LEU A 323 -27.38 12.33 -0.12
N LYS A 324 -28.10 11.23 -0.28
CA LYS A 324 -27.94 10.03 0.55
C LYS A 324 -26.54 9.44 0.39
N GLY A 325 -25.95 9.03 1.51
CA GLY A 325 -24.75 8.21 1.52
C GLY A 325 -25.04 6.73 1.27
N LEU A 326 -24.00 5.93 1.10
CA LEU A 326 -24.17 4.48 0.92
C LEU A 326 -24.89 3.81 2.09
N ALA A 327 -24.72 4.33 3.31
CA ALA A 327 -25.35 3.83 4.52
C ALA A 327 -26.86 4.11 4.62
N ASP A 328 -27.39 5.04 3.82
CA ASP A 328 -28.80 5.42 3.84
C ASP A 328 -29.67 4.51 2.95
N PHE A 329 -29.07 3.54 2.27
CA PHE A 329 -29.78 2.53 1.49
C PHE A 329 -29.82 1.22 2.29
N GLU A 330 -31.04 0.74 2.63
CA GLU A 330 -31.28 -0.40 3.53
C GLU A 330 -30.67 -1.71 3.04
N ASP A 331 -30.53 -1.89 1.74
CA ASP A 331 -29.96 -3.09 1.10
C ASP A 331 -28.49 -2.97 0.72
N VAL A 332 -27.83 -1.86 1.09
CA VAL A 332 -26.38 -1.70 0.94
C VAL A 332 -25.67 -2.22 2.18
N GLU A 333 -24.81 -3.21 1.98
CA GLU A 333 -23.94 -3.76 3.02
C GLU A 333 -22.51 -3.29 2.79
N ILE A 334 -21.84 -2.82 3.85
CA ILE A 334 -20.51 -2.19 3.79
C ILE A 334 -19.51 -3.00 4.61
N ILE A 335 -18.37 -3.35 4.00
CA ILE A 335 -17.30 -4.05 4.71
C ILE A 335 -16.68 -3.13 5.76
N GLY A 336 -16.54 -3.64 6.99
CA GLY A 336 -15.88 -2.94 8.09
C GLY A 336 -16.74 -1.93 8.83
N GLY A 337 -18.03 -1.86 8.50
CA GLY A 337 -19.00 -0.97 9.18
C GLY A 337 -18.83 0.50 8.83
N LEU A 338 -19.57 1.37 9.51
CA LEU A 338 -19.65 2.79 9.19
C LEU A 338 -18.62 3.64 9.93
N ASN A 339 -18.47 3.42 11.23
CA ASN A 339 -17.63 4.23 12.13
C ASN A 339 -16.35 3.46 12.49
N ASN A 340 -15.44 3.28 11.51
CA ASN A 340 -14.21 2.54 11.74
C ASN A 340 -12.98 3.43 11.54
N SER A 341 -12.32 3.79 12.64
CA SER A 341 -11.15 4.66 12.65
C SER A 341 -9.92 4.07 11.94
N SER A 342 -9.92 2.75 11.68
CA SER A 342 -8.87 2.09 10.90
C SER A 342 -9.09 2.17 9.40
N ARG A 343 -10.21 2.76 8.90
CA ARG A 343 -10.49 2.90 7.48
C ARG A 343 -9.54 3.92 6.84
N GLU A 344 -8.88 3.51 5.79
CA GLU A 344 -8.14 4.37 4.87
C GLU A 344 -9.02 4.71 3.64
N GLY A 345 -8.50 5.36 2.64
CA GLY A 345 -9.23 5.87 1.48
C GLY A 345 -10.00 4.84 0.63
N LEU A 346 -10.66 3.84 1.25
CA LEU A 346 -11.33 2.76 0.53
C LEU A 346 -12.64 2.34 1.21
N VAL A 347 -13.69 2.17 0.40
CA VAL A 347 -14.97 1.59 0.79
C VAL A 347 -15.33 0.44 -0.16
N SER A 348 -15.55 -0.75 0.40
CA SER A 348 -16.11 -1.90 -0.31
C SER A 348 -17.52 -2.17 0.17
N PHE A 349 -18.45 -2.32 -0.77
CA PHE A 349 -19.87 -2.54 -0.48
C PHE A 349 -20.52 -3.47 -1.51
N ARG A 350 -21.66 -4.04 -1.16
CA ARG A 350 -22.58 -4.66 -2.13
C ARG A 350 -24.00 -4.14 -1.95
N ILE A 351 -24.79 -4.27 -2.99
CA ILE A 351 -26.25 -4.21 -2.89
C ILE A 351 -26.73 -5.66 -2.78
N LYS A 352 -27.53 -5.95 -1.75
CA LYS A 352 -28.01 -7.32 -1.50
C LYS A 352 -28.77 -7.85 -2.72
N ASP A 353 -28.49 -9.08 -3.07
CA ASP A 353 -29.10 -9.81 -4.21
C ASP A 353 -28.92 -9.14 -5.58
N TYR A 354 -27.93 -8.23 -5.70
CA TYR A 354 -27.61 -7.55 -6.94
C TYR A 354 -26.12 -7.67 -7.32
N PRO A 355 -25.80 -8.15 -8.55
CA PRO A 355 -24.41 -8.35 -8.97
C PRO A 355 -23.61 -7.05 -9.03
N SER A 356 -22.51 -6.97 -8.31
CA SER A 356 -21.65 -5.78 -8.26
C SER A 356 -21.05 -5.39 -9.62
N GLU A 357 -20.86 -6.35 -10.51
CA GLU A 357 -20.40 -6.10 -11.88
C GLU A 357 -21.37 -5.20 -12.68
N LYS A 358 -22.68 -5.34 -12.46
CA LYS A 358 -23.70 -4.48 -13.10
C LYS A 358 -23.63 -3.05 -12.60
N ILE A 359 -23.36 -2.88 -11.28
CA ILE A 359 -23.17 -1.54 -10.67
C ILE A 359 -21.93 -0.89 -11.24
N VAL A 360 -20.80 -1.60 -11.27
CA VAL A 360 -19.54 -1.08 -11.81
C VAL A 360 -19.69 -0.73 -13.30
N ARG A 361 -20.39 -1.55 -14.09
CA ARG A 361 -20.67 -1.25 -15.50
C ARG A 361 -21.52 0.02 -15.66
N TYR A 362 -22.55 0.17 -14.83
CA TYR A 362 -23.36 1.38 -14.81
C TYR A 362 -22.54 2.62 -14.47
N LEU A 363 -21.73 2.57 -13.41
CA LEU A 363 -20.85 3.67 -13.00
C LEU A 363 -19.83 4.02 -14.09
N ASN A 364 -19.21 3.02 -14.75
CA ASN A 364 -18.32 3.25 -15.88
C ASN A 364 -19.01 3.99 -17.03
N ASN A 365 -20.26 3.65 -17.35
CA ASN A 365 -21.05 4.36 -18.35
C ASN A 365 -21.40 5.80 -17.95
N GLN A 366 -21.34 6.13 -16.65
CA GLN A 366 -21.47 7.50 -16.12
C GLN A 366 -20.10 8.21 -15.99
N GLY A 367 -19.02 7.63 -16.53
CA GLY A 367 -17.67 8.16 -16.44
C GLY A 367 -17.05 8.02 -15.04
N ILE A 368 -17.52 7.09 -14.22
CA ILE A 368 -16.98 6.85 -12.87
C ILE A 368 -16.31 5.48 -12.83
N ARG A 369 -14.98 5.45 -12.75
CA ARG A 369 -14.21 4.21 -12.70
C ARG A 369 -14.13 3.68 -11.27
N THR A 370 -14.70 2.50 -11.08
CA THR A 370 -14.64 1.71 -9.86
C THR A 370 -14.26 0.27 -10.19
N HIS A 371 -14.14 -0.61 -9.21
CA HIS A 371 -13.71 -1.99 -9.43
C HIS A 371 -14.66 -3.01 -8.79
N THR A 372 -14.92 -4.13 -9.47
CA THR A 372 -15.58 -5.31 -8.89
C THR A 372 -14.54 -6.23 -8.28
N ARG A 373 -14.62 -6.48 -6.97
CA ARG A 373 -13.85 -7.55 -6.32
C ARG A 373 -14.71 -8.81 -6.30
N LYS A 374 -14.15 -9.92 -6.79
CA LYS A 374 -14.82 -11.23 -6.82
C LYS A 374 -14.29 -12.13 -5.70
N CYS A 375 -15.09 -13.11 -5.30
CA CYS A 375 -14.67 -14.14 -4.36
C CYS A 375 -13.74 -15.14 -5.07
N ASP A 376 -12.59 -14.66 -5.50
CA ASP A 376 -11.52 -15.38 -6.19
C ASP A 376 -10.25 -15.46 -5.32
N HIS A 377 -9.15 -15.96 -5.88
CA HIS A 377 -7.88 -16.08 -5.17
C HIS A 377 -7.35 -14.77 -4.59
N TYR A 378 -7.81 -13.60 -5.07
CA TYR A 378 -7.43 -12.29 -4.51
C TYR A 378 -8.24 -11.90 -3.27
N SER A 379 -9.50 -12.32 -3.14
CA SER A 379 -10.42 -11.77 -2.14
C SER A 379 -11.27 -12.80 -1.41
N GLU A 380 -11.21 -14.09 -1.77
CA GLU A 380 -12.00 -15.16 -1.13
C GLU A 380 -11.83 -15.20 0.39
N ASN A 381 -10.62 -14.93 0.88
CA ASN A 381 -10.30 -14.90 2.30
C ASN A 381 -11.10 -13.85 3.09
N ILE A 382 -11.64 -12.84 2.41
CA ILE A 382 -12.43 -11.75 3.00
C ILE A 382 -13.91 -11.90 2.62
N LEU A 383 -14.21 -12.18 1.36
CA LEU A 383 -15.60 -12.23 0.88
C LEU A 383 -16.33 -13.52 1.30
N LYS A 384 -15.65 -14.67 1.29
CA LYS A 384 -16.24 -15.95 1.67
C LYS A 384 -16.77 -15.99 3.11
N PRO A 385 -16.04 -15.48 4.14
CA PRO A 385 -16.58 -15.36 5.50
C PRO A 385 -17.80 -14.44 5.62
N LEU A 386 -17.95 -13.47 4.70
CA LEU A 386 -19.14 -12.61 4.62
C LEU A 386 -20.32 -13.29 3.89
N GLY A 387 -20.09 -14.43 3.21
CA GLY A 387 -21.07 -15.03 2.32
C GLY A 387 -21.31 -14.20 1.05
N TRP A 388 -20.29 -13.48 0.56
CA TRP A 388 -20.38 -12.61 -0.61
C TRP A 388 -19.64 -13.20 -1.81
N ASP A 389 -20.28 -13.19 -2.96
CA ASP A 389 -19.65 -13.59 -4.23
C ASP A 389 -18.81 -12.48 -4.84
N ASP A 390 -19.24 -11.24 -4.64
CA ASP A 390 -18.53 -10.05 -5.12
C ASP A 390 -18.85 -8.79 -4.27
N CYS A 391 -18.12 -7.71 -4.53
CA CYS A 391 -18.44 -6.38 -4.02
C CYS A 391 -17.92 -5.29 -4.97
N VAL A 392 -18.52 -4.10 -4.89
CA VAL A 392 -18.00 -2.87 -5.49
C VAL A 392 -16.93 -2.31 -4.58
N ARG A 393 -15.76 -1.97 -5.12
CA ARG A 393 -14.70 -1.26 -4.41
C ARG A 393 -14.53 0.14 -4.96
N VAL A 394 -14.68 1.14 -4.11
CA VAL A 394 -14.41 2.55 -4.37
C VAL A 394 -13.16 2.93 -3.57
N SER A 395 -12.11 3.34 -4.24
CA SER A 395 -10.86 3.75 -3.58
C SER A 395 -10.47 5.16 -3.97
N ILE A 396 -10.24 5.98 -2.96
CA ILE A 396 -10.04 7.42 -3.00
C ILE A 396 -8.57 7.70 -2.69
N CYS A 397 -8.00 8.72 -3.31
CA CYS A 397 -6.77 9.37 -2.90
C CYS A 397 -7.01 10.87 -2.69
N HIS A 398 -6.07 11.53 -2.05
CA HIS A 398 -6.18 12.94 -1.66
C HIS A 398 -6.27 13.94 -2.84
N TYR A 399 -6.09 13.52 -4.09
CA TYR A 399 -6.40 14.30 -5.29
C TYR A 399 -7.85 14.15 -5.78
N ASN A 400 -8.65 13.27 -5.19
CA ASN A 400 -10.09 13.23 -5.47
C ASN A 400 -10.82 14.40 -4.77
N THR A 401 -11.99 14.76 -5.29
CA THR A 401 -12.74 15.94 -4.84
C THR A 401 -14.11 15.58 -4.27
N LEU A 402 -14.65 16.46 -3.42
CA LEU A 402 -16.03 16.30 -2.94
C LEU A 402 -17.04 16.34 -4.09
N SER A 403 -16.79 17.10 -5.17
CA SER A 403 -17.68 17.09 -6.35
C SER A 403 -17.70 15.74 -7.06
N GLU A 404 -16.56 15.02 -7.08
CA GLU A 404 -16.50 13.65 -7.59
C GLU A 404 -17.33 12.68 -6.73
N ILE A 405 -17.27 12.82 -5.38
CA ILE A 405 -18.10 12.03 -4.46
C ILE A 405 -19.59 12.36 -4.66
N LYS A 406 -19.96 13.65 -4.77
CA LYS A 406 -21.34 14.06 -5.06
C LYS A 406 -21.85 13.42 -6.35
N LYS A 407 -21.06 13.43 -7.42
CA LYS A 407 -21.42 12.77 -8.68
C LYS A 407 -21.64 11.28 -8.50
N PHE A 408 -20.75 10.59 -7.77
CA PHE A 408 -20.91 9.17 -7.45
C PHE A 408 -22.24 8.91 -6.70
N LEU A 409 -22.51 9.66 -5.61
CA LEU A 409 -23.72 9.49 -4.81
C LEU A 409 -24.98 9.78 -5.63
N SER A 410 -24.99 10.81 -6.48
CA SER A 410 -26.10 11.10 -7.39
C SER A 410 -26.34 9.94 -8.38
N CYS A 411 -25.27 9.34 -8.90
CA CYS A 411 -25.39 8.17 -9.78
C CYS A 411 -25.94 6.95 -9.03
N MET A 412 -25.51 6.74 -7.78
CA MET A 412 -26.03 5.63 -6.96
C MET A 412 -27.52 5.82 -6.65
N ALA A 413 -27.97 7.04 -6.31
CA ALA A 413 -29.39 7.34 -6.11
C ALA A 413 -30.19 7.04 -7.39
N ALA A 414 -29.77 7.60 -8.54
CA ALA A 414 -30.43 7.37 -9.83
C ALA A 414 -30.40 5.90 -10.30
N PHE A 415 -29.42 5.13 -9.87
CA PHE A 415 -29.36 3.68 -10.11
C PHE A 415 -30.43 2.93 -9.32
N ARG A 416 -30.74 3.39 -8.12
CA ARG A 416 -31.73 2.79 -7.22
C ARG A 416 -33.18 3.11 -7.60
N ASP A 417 -33.40 4.23 -8.28
CA ASP A 417 -34.72 4.66 -8.74
C ASP A 417 -35.17 3.94 -10.03
N LYS A 418 -34.32 3.10 -10.61
CA LYS A 418 -34.58 2.27 -11.81
C LYS A 418 -34.97 0.85 -11.45
#